data_0f5553e77926de459f43feb32831caa6
#
_entry.id   0f5553e77926de459f43feb32831caa6
#
_cell.length_a   1.000
_cell.length_b   1.000
_cell.length_c   1.000
_cell.angle_alpha   90.00
_cell.angle_beta   90.00
_cell.angle_gamma   90.00
#
_symmetry.space_group_name_H-M   'P 1'
#
loop_
_entity.id
_entity.type
_entity.pdbx_description
1 polymer ?
#
loop_
_entity_poly.entity_id
_entity_poly.type
_entity_poly.pdbx_seq_one_letter_code
_entity_poly.pdbx_strand_id
1 'polypeptide(L)'
;MRTLLDPDAAWPYPTGDGATGTCHADIELAGRLEVPTGTVLSWDLIECLDPDLRPSHLVTSWWADDRQGAWARSISEAQLHQLTAREAEHLGLATGLYAWRVVRTRYQPDGRPVETADLILPADRWRVRLA
;
A
#
# COMPACT_ATOMS: atom_id res chain seq x y z
N MET A 1 -13.53 -6.35 14.47
CA MET A 1 -12.56 -6.71 13.42
C MET A 1 -13.14 -6.37 12.05
N ARG A 2 -12.37 -5.75 11.21
CA ARG A 2 -12.76 -5.41 9.83
C ARG A 2 -12.28 -6.46 8.86
N THR A 3 -12.91 -6.53 7.70
CA THR A 3 -12.48 -7.41 6.60
C THR A 3 -12.19 -6.57 5.37
N LEU A 4 -11.01 -6.73 4.78
CA LEU A 4 -10.66 -6.14 3.50
C LEU A 4 -11.18 -7.08 2.41
N LEU A 5 -12.10 -6.59 1.58
CA LEU A 5 -12.67 -7.32 0.45
C LEU A 5 -12.18 -6.78 -0.88
N ASP A 6 -12.00 -5.46 -0.98
CA ASP A 6 -11.60 -4.77 -2.18
C ASP A 6 -10.45 -3.80 -1.88
N PRO A 7 -9.20 -4.14 -2.27
CA PRO A 7 -8.05 -3.27 -2.05
C PRO A 7 -8.10 -1.94 -2.81
N ASP A 8 -8.99 -1.81 -3.79
CA ASP A 8 -9.17 -0.57 -4.56
C ASP A 8 -10.26 0.33 -3.99
N ALA A 9 -11.00 -0.11 -2.99
CA ALA A 9 -12.04 0.69 -2.37
C ALA A 9 -11.45 1.92 -1.67
N ALA A 10 -12.07 3.07 -1.86
CA ALA A 10 -11.67 4.28 -1.16
C ALA A 10 -11.92 4.14 0.35
N TRP A 11 -10.98 4.64 1.16
CA TRP A 11 -11.14 4.68 2.60
C TRP A 11 -12.12 5.81 2.97
N PRO A 12 -13.26 5.51 3.62
CA PRO A 12 -14.31 6.50 3.84
C PRO A 12 -14.12 7.35 5.09
N TYR A 13 -13.07 7.09 5.87
CA TYR A 13 -12.81 7.77 7.14
C TYR A 13 -11.60 8.70 7.01
N PRO A 14 -11.33 9.57 8.03
CA PRO A 14 -10.22 10.49 7.98
C PRO A 14 -8.87 9.79 7.84
N THR A 15 -7.88 10.54 7.37
CA THR A 15 -6.48 10.13 7.34
C THR A 15 -5.69 10.96 8.34
N GLY A 16 -4.63 10.37 8.89
CA GLY A 16 -3.69 11.05 9.76
C GLY A 16 -2.57 11.72 8.99
N ASP A 17 -1.47 11.96 9.68
CA ASP A 17 -0.26 12.49 9.06
C ASP A 17 0.27 11.49 8.05
N GLY A 18 0.58 11.99 6.86
CA GLY A 18 1.19 11.21 5.82
C GLY A 18 2.59 11.70 5.51
N ALA A 19 3.20 11.10 4.51
CA ALA A 19 4.48 11.50 3.98
C ALA A 19 4.51 11.31 2.48
N THR A 20 5.28 12.11 1.79
CA THR A 20 5.52 11.99 0.36
C THR A 20 7.00 12.13 0.08
N GLY A 21 7.44 11.63 -1.05
CA GLY A 21 8.83 11.78 -1.44
C GLY A 21 9.13 11.10 -2.76
N THR A 22 10.43 10.95 -3.01
CA THR A 22 10.94 10.19 -4.13
C THR A 22 11.92 9.14 -3.64
N CYS A 23 12.07 8.08 -4.42
CA CYS A 23 13.04 7.02 -4.16
C CYS A 23 13.53 6.43 -5.47
N HIS A 24 14.57 5.62 -5.40
CA HIS A 24 15.01 4.82 -6.53
C HIS A 24 14.41 3.42 -6.43
N ALA A 25 13.85 2.92 -7.52
CA ALA A 25 13.25 1.59 -7.56
C ALA A 25 14.29 0.53 -7.21
N ASP A 26 14.01 -0.24 -6.16
CA ASP A 26 14.74 -1.47 -5.88
C ASP A 26 14.26 -2.59 -6.81
N ILE A 27 14.83 -3.78 -6.67
CA ILE A 27 14.48 -4.93 -7.53
C ILE A 27 12.99 -5.25 -7.44
N GLU A 28 12.41 -5.22 -6.25
CA GLU A 28 10.99 -5.54 -6.05
C GLU A 28 10.07 -4.51 -6.70
N LEU A 29 10.28 -3.24 -6.44
CA LEU A 29 9.46 -2.16 -7.03
C LEU A 29 9.65 -2.09 -8.54
N ALA A 30 10.89 -2.26 -9.00
CA ALA A 30 11.19 -2.30 -10.44
C ALA A 30 10.41 -3.41 -11.14
N GLY A 31 10.36 -4.59 -10.53
CA GLY A 31 9.59 -5.73 -11.06
C GLY A 31 8.09 -5.46 -11.10
N ARG A 32 7.53 -4.88 -10.03
CA ARG A 32 6.09 -4.57 -9.96
C ARG A 32 5.67 -3.54 -10.99
N LEU A 33 6.49 -2.51 -11.22
CA LEU A 33 6.18 -1.40 -12.11
C LEU A 33 6.73 -1.58 -13.52
N GLU A 34 7.46 -2.67 -13.77
CA GLU A 34 8.09 -2.97 -15.06
C GLU A 34 8.94 -1.79 -15.54
N VAL A 35 9.80 -1.30 -14.64
CA VAL A 35 10.79 -0.25 -14.90
C VAL A 35 12.18 -0.78 -14.58
N PRO A 36 13.24 -0.17 -15.13
CA PRO A 36 14.61 -0.53 -14.74
C PRO A 36 14.86 -0.26 -13.24
N THR A 37 15.64 -1.12 -12.60
CA THR A 37 16.13 -0.87 -11.24
C THR A 37 16.86 0.48 -11.20
N GLY A 38 16.60 1.26 -10.15
CA GLY A 38 17.16 2.61 -10.01
C GLY A 38 16.31 3.72 -10.61
N THR A 39 15.23 3.40 -11.33
CA THR A 39 14.29 4.42 -11.81
C THR A 39 13.77 5.25 -10.65
N VAL A 40 13.72 6.57 -10.81
CA VAL A 40 13.15 7.46 -9.80
C VAL A 40 11.65 7.30 -9.76
N LEU A 41 11.14 6.99 -8.56
CA LEU A 41 9.71 6.85 -8.29
C LEU A 41 9.25 7.93 -7.33
N SER A 42 8.03 8.39 -7.53
CA SER A 42 7.31 9.15 -6.50
C SER A 42 6.58 8.17 -5.59
N TRP A 43 6.43 8.54 -4.32
CA TRP A 43 5.66 7.74 -3.37
C TRP A 43 4.87 8.62 -2.42
N ASP A 44 3.79 8.07 -1.88
CA ASP A 44 3.09 8.63 -0.74
C ASP A 44 2.76 7.55 0.29
N LEU A 45 2.74 7.95 1.55
CA LEU A 45 2.29 7.14 2.68
C LEU A 45 1.08 7.79 3.29
N ILE A 46 0.00 7.03 3.44
CA ILE A 46 -1.24 7.48 4.06
C ILE A 46 -1.48 6.66 5.33
N GLU A 47 -1.66 7.35 6.46
CA GLU A 47 -2.16 6.74 7.68
C GLU A 47 -3.68 6.77 7.66
N CYS A 48 -4.31 5.61 7.48
CA CYS A 48 -5.77 5.50 7.51
C CYS A 48 -6.24 5.39 8.95
N LEU A 49 -7.16 6.26 9.35
CA LEU A 49 -7.72 6.29 10.69
C LEU A 49 -9.10 5.62 10.71
N ASP A 50 -9.45 5.04 11.84
CA ASP A 50 -10.81 4.55 12.07
C ASP A 50 -11.77 5.70 12.46
N PRO A 51 -13.08 5.45 12.64
CA PRO A 51 -14.00 6.50 13.05
C PRO A 51 -13.68 7.18 14.37
N ASP A 52 -12.91 6.52 15.25
CA ASP A 52 -12.46 7.07 16.53
C ASP A 52 -11.11 7.80 16.44
N LEU A 53 -10.63 8.02 15.20
CA LEU A 53 -9.35 8.70 14.91
C LEU A 53 -8.12 7.91 15.39
N ARG A 54 -8.23 6.61 15.53
CA ARG A 54 -7.09 5.73 15.84
C ARG A 54 -6.52 5.15 14.55
N PRO A 55 -5.20 4.88 14.52
CA PRO A 55 -4.60 4.25 13.35
C PRO A 55 -5.25 2.90 13.04
N SER A 56 -5.70 2.75 11.81
CA SER A 56 -6.31 1.51 11.30
C SER A 56 -5.29 0.69 10.51
N HIS A 57 -4.72 1.29 9.49
CA HIS A 57 -3.75 0.66 8.61
C HIS A 57 -2.97 1.72 7.83
N LEU A 58 -1.94 1.27 7.11
CA LEU A 58 -1.10 2.12 6.28
C LEU A 58 -1.26 1.76 4.81
N VAL A 59 -1.20 2.75 3.95
CA VAL A 59 -1.13 2.56 2.50
C VAL A 59 0.05 3.35 1.97
N THR A 60 1.02 2.67 1.35
CA THR A 60 2.13 3.31 0.66
C THR A 60 2.02 2.99 -0.82
N SER A 61 2.00 4.03 -1.66
CA SER A 61 1.89 3.91 -3.11
C SER A 61 3.15 4.43 -3.78
N TRP A 62 3.55 3.79 -4.88
CA TRP A 62 4.70 4.18 -5.71
C TRP A 62 4.27 4.24 -7.18
N TRP A 63 4.81 5.20 -7.91
CA TRP A 63 4.59 5.33 -9.35
C TRP A 63 5.77 6.04 -10.02
N ALA A 64 5.95 5.79 -11.32
CA ALA A 64 6.87 6.54 -12.15
C ALA A 64 6.12 7.72 -12.78
N ASP A 65 6.73 8.91 -12.81
CA ASP A 65 6.05 10.15 -13.25
C ASP A 65 5.62 10.12 -14.71
N ASP A 66 6.27 9.30 -15.55
CA ASP A 66 5.92 9.15 -16.96
C ASP A 66 4.72 8.19 -17.20
N ARG A 67 4.17 7.60 -16.14
CA ARG A 67 3.08 6.61 -16.23
C ARG A 67 1.87 7.05 -15.44
N GLN A 68 1.35 8.22 -15.77
CA GLN A 68 0.13 8.74 -15.14
C GLN A 68 -1.09 8.43 -15.99
N GLY A 69 -2.23 8.26 -15.35
CA GLY A 69 -3.50 8.11 -16.02
C GLY A 69 -4.43 7.10 -15.40
N ALA A 70 -5.57 6.90 -16.05
CA ALA A 70 -6.59 5.99 -15.59
C ALA A 70 -6.10 4.54 -15.70
N TRP A 71 -6.42 3.75 -14.70
CA TRP A 71 -6.17 2.32 -14.71
C TRP A 71 -7.45 1.57 -15.07
N ALA A 72 -7.28 0.37 -15.66
CA ALA A 72 -8.38 -0.45 -16.13
C ALA A 72 -8.58 -1.72 -15.29
N ARG A 73 -7.51 -2.22 -14.67
CA ARG A 73 -7.57 -3.42 -13.83
C ARG A 73 -6.54 -3.35 -12.72
N SER A 74 -6.76 -4.18 -11.72
CA SER A 74 -5.91 -4.27 -10.54
C SER A 74 -5.70 -5.73 -10.17
N ILE A 75 -4.50 -6.06 -9.70
CA ILE A 75 -4.16 -7.38 -9.17
C ILE A 75 -3.64 -7.18 -7.75
N SER A 76 -4.15 -7.99 -6.82
CA SER A 76 -3.76 -7.92 -5.41
C SER A 76 -3.40 -9.29 -4.88
N GLU A 77 -2.36 -9.34 -4.04
CA GLU A 77 -1.92 -10.53 -3.32
C GLU A 77 -1.74 -10.19 -1.85
N ALA A 78 -2.16 -11.10 -0.97
CA ALA A 78 -1.98 -10.96 0.46
C ALA A 78 -0.84 -11.85 0.95
N GLN A 79 0.01 -11.29 1.81
CA GLN A 79 1.16 -11.96 2.40
C GLN A 79 1.15 -11.76 3.91
N LEU A 80 1.61 -12.75 4.65
CA LEU A 80 1.88 -12.58 6.07
C LEU A 80 3.13 -11.71 6.22
N HIS A 81 3.08 -10.76 7.15
CA HIS A 81 4.11 -9.75 7.33
C HIS A 81 4.32 -9.46 8.81
N GLN A 82 5.52 -9.12 9.20
CA GLN A 82 5.80 -8.59 10.54
C GLN A 82 6.08 -7.10 10.43
N LEU A 83 5.46 -6.31 11.29
CA LEU A 83 5.63 -4.87 11.29
C LEU A 83 7.10 -4.50 11.49
N THR A 84 7.60 -3.62 10.60
CA THR A 84 8.89 -2.97 10.80
C THR A 84 8.78 -1.93 11.90
N ALA A 85 9.91 -1.45 12.41
CA ALA A 85 9.92 -0.39 13.42
C ALA A 85 9.18 0.86 12.95
N ARG A 86 9.37 1.25 11.69
CA ARG A 86 8.72 2.44 11.12
C ARG A 86 7.21 2.26 10.98
N GLU A 87 6.76 1.11 10.50
CA GLU A 87 5.34 0.79 10.40
C GLU A 87 4.69 0.76 11.78
N ALA A 88 5.33 0.12 12.75
CA ALA A 88 4.84 0.04 14.12
C ALA A 88 4.70 1.44 14.74
N GLU A 89 5.66 2.33 14.50
CA GLU A 89 5.61 3.71 14.97
C GLU A 89 4.38 4.45 14.42
N HIS A 90 4.14 4.36 13.11
CA HIS A 90 2.96 4.97 12.49
C HIS A 90 1.64 4.40 13.02
N LEU A 91 1.62 3.12 13.35
CA LEU A 91 0.41 2.44 13.81
C LEU A 91 0.22 2.48 15.33
N GLY A 92 1.20 2.99 16.07
CA GLY A 92 1.18 2.96 17.53
C GLY A 92 1.22 1.54 18.12
N LEU A 93 1.94 0.64 17.45
CA LEU A 93 2.05 -0.77 17.81
C LEU A 93 3.50 -1.18 18.08
N ALA A 94 3.70 -2.38 18.61
CA ALA A 94 5.04 -2.93 18.82
C ALA A 94 5.63 -3.47 17.51
N THR A 95 6.94 -3.31 17.35
CA THR A 95 7.68 -3.91 16.24
C THR A 95 7.55 -5.43 16.25
N GLY A 96 7.42 -6.03 15.09
CA GLY A 96 7.37 -7.48 14.92
C GLY A 96 6.00 -8.11 15.11
N LEU A 97 4.97 -7.34 15.46
CA LEU A 97 3.61 -7.86 15.45
C LEU A 97 3.20 -8.25 14.02
N TYR A 98 2.33 -9.25 13.91
CA TYR A 98 1.87 -9.72 12.61
C TYR A 98 0.87 -8.76 11.98
N ALA A 99 0.98 -8.66 10.67
CA ALA A 99 0.09 -7.89 9.81
C ALA A 99 -0.13 -8.65 8.50
N TRP A 100 -1.15 -8.23 7.76
CA TRP A 100 -1.30 -8.60 6.35
C TRP A 100 -0.69 -7.51 5.51
N ARG A 101 0.17 -7.89 4.58
CA ARG A 101 0.66 -7.02 3.53
C ARG A 101 -0.08 -7.36 2.27
N VAL A 102 -0.92 -6.45 1.81
CA VAL A 102 -1.61 -6.60 0.54
C VAL A 102 -0.86 -5.77 -0.49
N VAL A 103 -0.28 -6.45 -1.48
CA VAL A 103 0.39 -5.81 -2.61
C VAL A 103 -0.63 -5.65 -3.71
N ARG A 104 -0.93 -4.41 -4.07
CA ARG A 104 -1.90 -4.07 -5.12
C ARG A 104 -1.18 -3.35 -6.24
N THR A 105 -1.33 -3.83 -7.48
CA THR A 105 -0.77 -3.17 -8.65
C THR A 105 -1.88 -2.88 -9.64
N ARG A 106 -1.95 -1.62 -10.10
CA ARG A 106 -2.93 -1.13 -11.05
C ARG A 106 -2.31 -1.01 -12.44
N TYR A 107 -3.07 -1.40 -13.45
CA TYR A 107 -2.60 -1.49 -14.83
C TYR A 107 -3.45 -0.63 -15.76
N GLN A 108 -2.80 0.02 -16.73
CA GLN A 108 -3.47 0.71 -17.82
C GLN A 108 -4.17 -0.28 -18.75
N PRO A 109 -5.09 0.21 -19.62
CA PRO A 109 -5.73 -0.65 -20.61
C PRO A 109 -4.75 -1.38 -21.52
N ASP A 110 -3.55 -0.82 -21.78
CA ASP A 110 -2.49 -1.45 -22.58
C ASP A 110 -1.71 -2.53 -21.81
N GLY A 111 -2.03 -2.75 -20.54
CA GLY A 111 -1.38 -3.74 -19.69
C GLY A 111 -0.15 -3.23 -18.94
N ARG A 112 0.25 -1.96 -19.10
CA ARG A 112 1.41 -1.39 -18.38
C ARG A 112 1.03 -1.01 -16.95
N PRO A 113 1.88 -1.34 -15.95
CA PRO A 113 1.63 -0.91 -14.58
C PRO A 113 1.67 0.62 -14.44
N VAL A 114 0.71 1.18 -13.72
CA VAL A 114 0.61 2.64 -13.44
C VAL A 114 1.08 2.94 -12.03
N GLU A 115 0.68 2.10 -11.08
CA GLU A 115 0.90 2.30 -9.66
C GLU A 115 0.98 0.96 -8.97
N THR A 116 1.82 0.86 -7.94
CA THR A 116 1.81 -0.27 -7.01
C THR A 116 1.74 0.25 -5.58
N ALA A 117 1.04 -0.48 -4.71
CA ALA A 117 0.86 -0.08 -3.32
C ALA A 117 1.01 -1.27 -2.38
N ASP A 118 1.48 -0.97 -1.17
CA ASP A 118 1.43 -1.87 -0.02
C ASP A 118 0.38 -1.37 0.96
N LEU A 119 -0.60 -2.22 1.28
CA LEU A 119 -1.54 -2.00 2.36
C LEU A 119 -1.04 -2.85 3.54
N ILE A 120 -0.71 -2.21 4.65
CA ILE A 120 -0.25 -2.88 5.87
C ILE A 120 -1.38 -2.86 6.89
N LEU A 121 -1.98 -4.02 7.11
CA LEU A 121 -3.20 -4.19 7.91
C LEU A 121 -2.87 -5.04 9.14
N PRO A 122 -2.84 -4.47 10.36
CA PRO A 122 -2.57 -5.24 11.57
C PRO A 122 -3.50 -6.44 11.70
N ALA A 123 -2.95 -7.63 11.93
CA ALA A 123 -3.71 -8.88 11.92
C ALA A 123 -4.68 -9.00 13.11
N ASP A 124 -4.47 -8.24 14.19
CA ASP A 124 -5.39 -8.19 15.33
C ASP A 124 -6.66 -7.37 15.04
N ARG A 125 -6.67 -6.57 13.97
CA ARG A 125 -7.77 -5.65 13.61
C ARG A 125 -8.40 -5.98 12.27
N TRP A 126 -7.70 -6.72 11.42
CA TRP A 126 -8.08 -6.94 10.04
C TRP A 126 -8.05 -8.41 9.64
N ARG A 127 -9.03 -8.79 8.84
CA ARG A 127 -9.01 -9.99 8.00
C ARG A 127 -8.94 -9.56 6.54
N VAL A 128 -8.36 -10.42 5.72
CA VAL A 128 -8.26 -10.18 4.28
C VAL A 128 -8.96 -11.33 3.56
N ARG A 129 -9.91 -10.97 2.69
CA ARG A 129 -10.62 -11.93 1.84
C ARG A 129 -10.67 -11.34 0.44
N LEU A 130 -9.75 -11.77 -0.41
CA LEU A 130 -9.71 -11.35 -1.82
C LEU A 130 -10.55 -12.33 -2.66
N ALA A 131 -11.34 -11.77 -3.54
CA ALA A 131 -12.19 -12.56 -4.44
C ALA A 131 -11.37 -13.13 -5.60
#